data_430a2f36c0b54ca15f50fc51fb11d70d
#
_entry.id   430a2f36c0b54ca15f50fc51fb11d70d
#
_cell.length_a   1.000
_cell.length_b   1.000
_cell.length_c   1.000
_cell.angle_alpha   90.00
_cell.angle_beta   90.00
_cell.angle_gamma   90.00
#
_symmetry.space_group_name_H-M   'P 1'
#
loop_
_entity.id
_entity.type
_entity.pdbx_description
1 polymer ?
#
loop_
_entity_poly.entity_id
_entity_poly.type
_entity_poly.pdbx_seq_one_letter_code
_entity_poly.pdbx_strand_id
1 'polypeptide(L)'
;RYGYAIEYDALAPGQIRKTMESRVIEGFYTAGQLNGTSGYEEAAGQGLIAGINAVLALQKQAPYWPSRTRSYLGVLVDDLSTWEKPEPYRITPGHAEFRLTLRDDSAERRLAVDGFRIGLVDPERFSTIFAWSARIEGEIARLSTLSLLPSGEARERLARLATGDLKKPASGAELLQRP
;
A
#
# COMPACT_ATOMS: atom_id res chain seq x y z
N ARG A 1 32.96 12.53 -16.21
CA ARG A 1 31.53 12.73 -15.86
C ARG A 1 31.51 13.63 -14.64
N TYR A 2 30.69 14.66 -14.66
CA TYR A 2 30.45 15.48 -13.50
C TYR A 2 29.45 14.73 -12.59
N GLY A 3 29.79 14.54 -11.32
CA GLY A 3 28.89 14.07 -10.29
C GLY A 3 28.26 15.26 -9.55
N TYR A 4 27.15 15.02 -8.88
CA TYR A 4 26.60 15.94 -7.93
C TYR A 4 26.27 15.18 -6.64
N ALA A 5 26.34 15.88 -5.52
CA ALA A 5 25.89 15.38 -4.22
C ALA A 5 24.84 16.33 -3.67
N ILE A 6 23.89 15.77 -2.96
CA ILE A 6 22.88 16.53 -2.20
C ILE A 6 23.29 16.41 -0.73
N GLU A 7 23.57 17.54 -0.10
CA GLU A 7 23.85 17.62 1.33
C GLU A 7 22.68 18.29 2.04
N TYR A 8 22.21 17.69 3.13
CA TYR A 8 21.12 18.23 3.94
C TYR A 8 21.23 17.74 5.37
N ASP A 9 20.72 18.54 6.30
CA ASP A 9 20.61 18.14 7.70
C ASP A 9 19.50 17.10 7.87
N ALA A 10 19.77 16.08 8.66
CA ALA A 10 18.81 15.04 9.00
C ALA A 10 18.89 14.68 10.48
N LEU A 11 17.79 14.21 11.01
CA LEU A 11 17.75 13.63 12.34
C LEU A 11 18.59 12.35 12.38
N ALA A 12 19.26 12.12 13.51
CA ALA A 12 19.94 10.86 13.69
C ALA A 12 18.94 9.67 13.64
N PRO A 13 19.37 8.51 13.11
CA PRO A 13 18.53 7.33 13.06
C PRO A 13 17.89 6.98 14.40
N GLY A 14 16.66 6.47 14.36
CA GLY A 14 15.94 6.05 15.55
C GLY A 14 15.30 7.19 16.37
N GLN A 15 15.35 8.44 15.93
CA GLN A 15 14.76 9.57 16.66
C GLN A 15 13.27 9.82 16.38
N ILE A 16 12.67 9.11 15.44
CA ILE A 16 11.24 9.26 15.11
C ILE A 16 10.46 7.99 15.44
N ARG A 17 9.18 8.17 15.71
CA ARG A 17 8.18 7.10 15.89
C ARG A 17 7.50 6.78 14.56
N LYS A 18 6.75 5.69 14.49
CA LYS A 18 5.89 5.37 13.32
C LYS A 18 4.84 6.44 13.01
N THR A 19 4.52 7.27 13.98
CA THR A 19 3.64 8.45 13.86
C THR A 19 4.30 9.66 13.22
N MET A 20 5.59 9.58 12.88
CA MET A 20 6.45 10.71 12.47
C MET A 20 6.67 11.74 13.58
N GLU A 21 6.32 11.43 14.81
CA GLU A 21 6.63 12.22 15.99
C GLU A 21 8.05 11.95 16.48
N SER A 22 8.72 12.99 16.96
CA SER A 22 10.01 12.87 17.62
C SER A 22 9.90 12.02 18.89
N ARG A 23 10.93 11.21 19.17
CA ARG A 23 11.02 10.48 20.45
C ARG A 23 11.52 11.36 21.59
N VAL A 24 12.11 12.52 21.25
CA VAL A 24 12.79 13.41 22.22
C VAL A 24 11.90 14.62 22.55
N ILE A 25 11.14 15.12 21.58
CA ILE A 25 10.31 16.32 21.74
C ILE A 25 8.87 15.92 21.49
N GLU A 26 8.06 15.95 22.53
CA GLU A 26 6.61 15.66 22.43
C GLU A 26 5.89 16.69 21.57
N GLY A 27 4.96 16.22 20.71
CA GLY A 27 4.20 17.07 19.81
C GLY A 27 5.00 17.61 18.61
N PHE A 28 6.27 17.25 18.47
CA PHE A 28 7.08 17.66 17.33
C PHE A 28 7.08 16.56 16.26
N TYR A 29 6.42 16.86 15.15
CA TYR A 29 6.30 15.97 13.99
C TYR A 29 7.21 16.43 12.87
N THR A 30 7.82 15.47 12.18
CA THR A 30 8.77 15.74 11.09
C THR A 30 8.43 14.94 9.83
N ALA A 31 8.81 15.44 8.67
CA ALA A 31 8.59 14.78 7.39
C ALA A 31 9.66 15.14 6.36
N GLY A 32 9.87 14.25 5.38
CA GLY A 32 10.75 14.47 4.25
C GLY A 32 12.22 14.30 4.59
N GLN A 33 13.08 15.13 3.99
CA GLN A 33 14.54 15.01 4.09
C GLN A 33 15.05 15.04 5.53
N LEU A 34 14.39 15.77 6.40
CA LEU A 34 14.76 15.82 7.82
C LEU A 34 14.75 14.43 8.47
N ASN A 35 13.93 13.50 7.98
CA ASN A 35 13.88 12.12 8.43
C ASN A 35 14.84 11.17 7.66
N GLY A 36 15.77 11.73 6.88
CA GLY A 36 16.78 10.96 6.15
C GLY A 36 16.30 10.38 4.82
N THR A 37 15.19 10.86 4.26
CA THR A 37 14.72 10.43 2.93
C THR A 37 15.01 11.49 1.87
N SER A 38 15.13 11.06 0.60
CA SER A 38 15.43 11.98 -0.52
C SER A 38 14.35 12.00 -1.62
N GLY A 39 13.29 11.18 -1.50
CA GLY A 39 12.24 11.08 -2.52
C GLY A 39 11.04 12.00 -2.22
N TYR A 40 10.39 12.48 -3.28
CA TYR A 40 9.20 13.33 -3.15
C TYR A 40 8.00 12.55 -2.58
N GLU A 41 7.82 11.32 -3.01
CA GLU A 41 6.76 10.44 -2.58
C GLU A 41 6.92 10.07 -1.10
N GLU A 42 8.16 9.83 -0.66
CA GLU A 42 8.46 9.58 0.76
C GLU A 42 8.12 10.82 1.60
N ALA A 43 8.47 12.01 1.13
CA ALA A 43 8.17 13.25 1.84
C ALA A 43 6.66 13.48 1.96
N ALA A 44 5.91 13.28 0.87
CA ALA A 44 4.45 13.40 0.86
C ALA A 44 3.78 12.40 1.81
N GLY A 45 4.21 11.13 1.77
CA GLY A 45 3.70 10.08 2.64
C GLY A 45 3.96 10.34 4.12
N GLN A 46 5.17 10.78 4.46
CA GLN A 46 5.53 11.16 5.82
C GLN A 46 4.72 12.35 6.31
N GLY A 47 4.57 13.39 5.46
CA GLY A 47 3.76 14.57 5.78
C GLY A 47 2.31 14.23 6.07
N LEU A 48 1.73 13.30 5.29
CA LEU A 48 0.37 12.80 5.52
C LEU A 48 0.26 12.12 6.90
N ILE A 49 1.17 11.20 7.24
CA ILE A 49 1.14 10.50 8.54
C ILE A 49 1.41 11.46 9.69
N ALA A 50 2.34 12.40 9.55
CA ALA A 50 2.61 13.43 10.54
C ALA A 50 1.37 14.29 10.82
N GLY A 51 0.71 14.79 9.77
CA GLY A 51 -0.49 15.60 9.89
C GLY A 51 -1.67 14.85 10.54
N ILE A 52 -1.91 13.59 10.13
CA ILE A 52 -2.94 12.74 10.74
C ILE A 52 -2.68 12.61 12.24
N ASN A 53 -1.47 12.25 12.64
CA ASN A 53 -1.16 12.01 14.05
C ASN A 53 -1.12 13.27 14.89
N ALA A 54 -0.73 14.42 14.34
CA ALA A 54 -0.82 15.69 15.02
C ALA A 54 -2.29 16.03 15.36
N VAL A 55 -3.22 15.82 14.43
CA VAL A 55 -4.65 16.03 14.68
C VAL A 55 -5.21 15.02 15.68
N LEU A 56 -4.89 13.74 15.53
CA LEU A 56 -5.34 12.71 16.47
C LEU A 56 -4.85 12.97 17.90
N ALA A 57 -3.60 13.44 18.05
CA ALA A 57 -3.05 13.81 19.36
C ALA A 57 -3.81 14.98 19.99
N LEU A 58 -4.10 16.04 19.21
CA LEU A 58 -4.93 17.17 19.67
C LEU A 58 -6.34 16.73 20.09
N GLN A 59 -6.89 15.76 19.41
CA GLN A 59 -8.21 15.17 19.72
C GLN A 59 -8.17 14.12 20.83
N LYS A 60 -6.98 13.82 21.38
CA LYS A 60 -6.75 12.75 22.36
C LYS A 60 -7.23 11.37 21.88
N GLN A 61 -7.09 11.12 20.59
CA GLN A 61 -7.41 9.85 19.96
C GLN A 61 -6.16 8.96 19.83
N ALA A 62 -6.37 7.66 19.62
CA ALA A 62 -5.29 6.73 19.41
C ALA A 62 -4.52 7.07 18.12
N PRO A 63 -3.18 6.98 18.15
CA PRO A 63 -2.35 7.29 16.97
C PRO A 63 -2.61 6.29 15.84
N TYR A 64 -2.34 6.72 14.62
CA TYR A 64 -2.53 5.93 13.40
C TYR A 64 -1.24 5.82 12.58
N TRP A 65 -0.97 4.65 12.11
CA TRP A 65 -0.08 4.35 10.99
C TRP A 65 -0.60 3.10 10.27
N PRO A 66 -0.49 3.04 8.92
CA PRO A 66 -0.92 1.86 8.19
C PRO A 66 0.06 0.69 8.43
N SER A 67 -0.47 -0.54 8.35
CA SER A 67 0.38 -1.73 8.42
C SER A 67 1.27 -1.84 7.18
N ARG A 68 2.51 -2.32 7.35
CA ARG A 68 3.43 -2.64 6.26
C ARG A 68 2.91 -3.76 5.34
N THR A 69 2.00 -4.60 5.83
CA THR A 69 1.34 -5.63 5.02
C THR A 69 0.23 -5.09 4.12
N ARG A 70 -0.18 -3.82 4.31
CA ARG A 70 -1.31 -3.20 3.64
C ARG A 70 -0.96 -2.00 2.77
N SER A 71 0.23 -1.40 2.96
CA SER A 71 0.65 -0.24 2.16
C SER A 71 2.14 -0.04 2.15
N TYR A 72 2.67 0.54 1.06
CA TYR A 72 4.05 1.03 1.02
C TYR A 72 4.30 2.16 2.01
N LEU A 73 3.28 2.95 2.33
CA LEU A 73 3.36 3.96 3.38
C LEU A 73 3.61 3.31 4.75
N GLY A 74 2.99 2.14 5.00
CA GLY A 74 3.26 1.33 6.19
C GLY A 74 4.70 0.80 6.23
N VAL A 75 5.23 0.34 5.10
CA VAL A 75 6.64 -0.06 4.98
C VAL A 75 7.55 1.12 5.30
N LEU A 76 7.29 2.28 4.68
CA LEU A 76 8.08 3.50 4.87
C LEU A 76 8.17 3.92 6.35
N VAL A 77 7.03 4.06 7.04
CA VAL A 77 7.03 4.54 8.44
C VAL A 77 7.60 3.49 9.41
N ASP A 78 7.41 2.21 9.12
CA ASP A 78 7.99 1.13 9.89
C ASP A 78 9.51 1.12 9.77
N ASP A 79 10.02 1.15 8.54
CA ASP A 79 11.45 1.18 8.26
C ASP A 79 12.11 2.41 8.89
N LEU A 80 11.58 3.61 8.65
CA LEU A 80 12.15 4.85 9.20
C LEU A 80 12.20 4.87 10.73
N SER A 81 11.21 4.27 11.39
CA SER A 81 11.18 4.22 12.86
C SER A 81 12.19 3.23 13.46
N THR A 82 12.71 2.31 12.66
CA THR A 82 13.67 1.26 13.04
C THR A 82 15.00 1.37 12.31
N TRP A 83 15.15 2.32 11.37
CA TRP A 83 16.34 2.48 10.56
C TRP A 83 17.50 2.98 11.42
N GLU A 84 18.60 2.23 11.44
CA GLU A 84 19.77 2.53 12.25
C GLU A 84 20.99 2.99 11.44
N LYS A 85 20.87 3.00 10.09
CA LYS A 85 21.97 3.36 9.21
C LYS A 85 22.03 4.86 8.96
N PRO A 86 23.23 5.45 8.88
CA PRO A 86 23.39 6.87 8.54
C PRO A 86 23.17 7.19 7.06
N GLU A 87 22.92 6.18 6.23
CA GLU A 87 22.68 6.34 4.80
C GLU A 87 21.26 6.88 4.54
N PRO A 88 21.05 7.74 3.52
CA PRO A 88 19.72 8.15 3.13
C PRO A 88 18.82 6.95 2.79
N TYR A 89 17.63 6.95 3.35
CA TYR A 89 16.63 5.94 3.06
C TYR A 89 15.90 6.27 1.75
N ARG A 90 15.71 5.28 0.90
CA ARG A 90 14.84 5.35 -0.28
C ARG A 90 14.00 4.09 -0.37
N ILE A 91 12.68 4.29 -0.43
CA ILE A 91 11.76 3.17 -0.55
C ILE A 91 11.85 2.56 -1.96
N THR A 92 11.94 1.26 -2.02
CA THR A 92 11.92 0.49 -3.27
C THR A 92 10.95 -0.67 -3.14
N PRO A 93 10.46 -1.27 -4.24
CA PRO A 93 9.61 -2.46 -4.18
C PRO A 93 10.23 -3.62 -3.40
N GLY A 94 11.57 -3.68 -3.31
CA GLY A 94 12.27 -4.73 -2.56
C GLY A 94 12.13 -4.65 -1.04
N HIS A 95 11.71 -3.50 -0.50
CA HIS A 95 11.47 -3.35 0.94
C HIS A 95 10.13 -3.95 1.41
N ALA A 96 9.20 -4.21 0.48
CA ALA A 96 7.88 -4.75 0.80
C ALA A 96 7.85 -6.27 0.67
N GLU A 97 7.47 -6.96 1.72
CA GLU A 97 7.30 -8.42 1.76
C GLU A 97 6.13 -8.88 0.88
N PHE A 98 5.09 -8.06 0.78
CA PHE A 98 3.85 -8.37 0.07
C PHE A 98 3.65 -7.51 -1.19
N ARG A 99 4.72 -7.22 -1.92
CA ARG A 99 4.70 -6.31 -3.09
C ARG A 99 3.67 -6.67 -4.17
N LEU A 100 3.33 -7.95 -4.32
CA LEU A 100 2.32 -8.39 -5.29
C LEU A 100 0.88 -7.98 -4.91
N THR A 101 0.63 -7.74 -3.62
CA THR A 101 -0.67 -7.27 -3.12
C THR A 101 -0.70 -5.75 -2.89
N LEU A 102 0.47 -5.12 -2.74
CA LEU A 102 0.61 -3.68 -2.50
C LEU A 102 0.62 -2.89 -3.81
N ARG A 103 -0.38 -3.14 -4.66
CA ARG A 103 -0.52 -2.46 -5.94
C ARG A 103 -1.32 -1.17 -5.78
N ASP A 104 -1.08 -0.21 -6.69
CA ASP A 104 -1.80 1.07 -6.77
C ASP A 104 -3.29 0.87 -7.09
N ASP A 105 -3.59 -0.03 -8.03
CA ASP A 105 -4.96 -0.35 -8.48
C ASP A 105 -5.87 -0.92 -7.36
N SER A 106 -5.30 -1.44 -6.28
CA SER A 106 -6.04 -1.97 -5.13
C SER A 106 -5.90 -1.14 -3.85
N ALA A 107 -5.21 0.00 -3.91
CA ALA A 107 -4.90 0.81 -2.73
C ALA A 107 -6.17 1.33 -2.03
N GLU A 108 -7.16 1.82 -2.80
CA GLU A 108 -8.43 2.28 -2.24
C GLU A 108 -9.12 1.19 -1.42
N ARG A 109 -9.22 -0.03 -1.95
CA ARG A 109 -9.89 -1.15 -1.26
C ARG A 109 -9.16 -1.53 0.04
N ARG A 110 -7.84 -1.45 0.05
CA ARG A 110 -7.04 -1.83 1.22
C ARG A 110 -7.07 -0.78 2.33
N LEU A 111 -7.22 0.51 1.98
CA LEU A 111 -7.03 1.63 2.90
C LEU A 111 -8.32 2.43 3.18
N ALA A 112 -9.40 2.25 2.41
CA ALA A 112 -10.64 3.02 2.55
C ALA A 112 -11.24 2.96 3.96
N VAL A 113 -11.21 1.81 4.61
CA VAL A 113 -11.74 1.63 5.97
C VAL A 113 -10.95 2.49 6.97
N ASP A 114 -9.63 2.50 6.87
CA ASP A 114 -8.78 3.31 7.72
C ASP A 114 -8.99 4.80 7.41
N GLY A 115 -9.00 5.16 6.12
CA GLY A 115 -9.26 6.53 5.67
C GLY A 115 -10.61 7.09 6.13
N PHE A 116 -11.67 6.27 6.09
CA PHE A 116 -12.98 6.64 6.61
C PHE A 116 -12.97 6.83 8.13
N ARG A 117 -12.34 5.90 8.87
CA ARG A 117 -12.24 5.96 10.33
C ARG A 117 -11.52 7.22 10.83
N ILE A 118 -10.48 7.66 10.13
CA ILE A 118 -9.71 8.87 10.47
C ILE A 118 -10.24 10.16 9.81
N GLY A 119 -11.38 10.08 9.10
CA GLY A 119 -12.06 11.24 8.53
C GLY A 119 -11.46 11.78 7.23
N LEU A 120 -10.60 11.04 6.55
CA LEU A 120 -10.00 11.42 5.26
C LEU A 120 -10.78 10.93 4.03
N VAL A 121 -11.67 9.98 4.22
CA VAL A 121 -12.58 9.48 3.19
C VAL A 121 -14.01 9.81 3.62
N ASP A 122 -14.73 10.55 2.79
CA ASP A 122 -16.13 10.90 3.06
C ASP A 122 -17.06 9.68 2.91
N PRO A 123 -18.29 9.75 3.48
CA PRO A 123 -19.24 8.63 3.45
C PRO A 123 -19.65 8.19 2.04
N GLU A 124 -19.76 9.13 1.09
CA GLU A 124 -20.16 8.83 -0.29
C GLU A 124 -19.07 8.03 -1.00
N ARG A 125 -17.81 8.50 -0.92
CA ARG A 125 -16.66 7.80 -1.47
C ARG A 125 -16.47 6.42 -0.84
N PHE A 126 -16.60 6.34 0.49
CA PHE A 126 -16.51 5.06 1.21
C PHE A 126 -17.57 4.07 0.74
N SER A 127 -18.84 4.51 0.63
CA SER A 127 -19.93 3.67 0.13
C SER A 127 -19.67 3.16 -1.29
N THR A 128 -19.16 4.02 -2.16
CA THR A 128 -18.81 3.67 -3.55
C THR A 128 -17.72 2.59 -3.60
N ILE A 129 -16.64 2.75 -2.83
CA ILE A 129 -15.54 1.79 -2.76
C ILE A 129 -16.03 0.45 -2.19
N PHE A 130 -16.86 0.49 -1.16
CA PHE A 130 -17.42 -0.69 -0.52
C PHE A 130 -18.34 -1.47 -1.47
N ALA A 131 -19.25 -0.77 -2.16
CA ALA A 131 -20.15 -1.39 -3.15
C ALA A 131 -19.35 -2.03 -4.30
N TRP A 132 -18.30 -1.37 -4.79
CA TRP A 132 -17.45 -1.94 -5.82
C TRP A 132 -16.68 -3.17 -5.35
N SER A 133 -16.15 -3.14 -4.13
CA SER A 133 -15.49 -4.29 -3.51
C SER A 133 -16.42 -5.50 -3.41
N ALA A 134 -17.66 -5.29 -2.96
CA ALA A 134 -18.67 -6.35 -2.87
C ALA A 134 -19.02 -6.93 -4.26
N ARG A 135 -19.07 -6.11 -5.30
CA ARG A 135 -19.27 -6.59 -6.68
C ARG A 135 -18.12 -7.47 -7.16
N ILE A 136 -16.87 -7.09 -6.88
CA ILE A 136 -15.70 -7.90 -7.25
C ILE A 136 -15.75 -9.25 -6.52
N GLU A 137 -16.01 -9.26 -5.22
CA GLU A 137 -16.11 -10.49 -4.43
C GLU A 137 -17.25 -11.39 -4.91
N GLY A 138 -18.41 -10.81 -5.22
CA GLY A 138 -19.53 -11.53 -5.82
C GLY A 138 -19.19 -12.15 -7.17
N GLU A 139 -18.45 -11.44 -8.03
CA GLU A 139 -18.02 -11.96 -9.33
C GLU A 139 -16.96 -13.07 -9.19
N ILE A 140 -16.03 -12.95 -8.26
CA ILE A 140 -15.07 -14.02 -7.95
C ILE A 140 -15.82 -15.27 -7.47
N ALA A 141 -16.79 -15.11 -6.57
CA ALA A 141 -17.62 -16.22 -6.10
C ALA A 141 -18.39 -16.87 -7.26
N ARG A 142 -19.02 -16.07 -8.14
CA ARG A 142 -19.70 -16.54 -9.33
C ARG A 142 -18.77 -17.33 -10.27
N LEU A 143 -17.60 -16.80 -10.56
CA LEU A 143 -16.60 -17.45 -11.41
C LEU A 143 -16.05 -18.74 -10.79
N SER A 144 -15.99 -18.83 -9.48
CA SER A 144 -15.55 -20.03 -8.79
C SER A 144 -16.55 -21.20 -8.95
N THR A 145 -17.83 -20.91 -9.17
CA THR A 145 -18.87 -21.93 -9.41
C THR A 145 -18.99 -22.35 -10.88
N LEU A 146 -18.46 -21.53 -11.81
CA LEU A 146 -18.48 -21.86 -13.24
C LEU A 146 -17.38 -22.86 -13.57
N SER A 147 -17.74 -24.01 -14.12
CA SER A 147 -16.79 -25.02 -14.58
C SER A 147 -16.70 -25.05 -16.10
N LEU A 148 -15.51 -24.87 -16.65
CA LEU A 148 -15.21 -25.07 -18.06
C LEU A 148 -14.67 -26.49 -18.26
N LEU A 149 -15.32 -27.23 -19.17
CA LEU A 149 -14.86 -28.54 -19.58
C LEU A 149 -13.87 -28.41 -20.76
N PRO A 150 -12.90 -29.33 -20.88
CA PRO A 150 -11.93 -29.35 -21.97
C PRO A 150 -12.52 -29.80 -23.32
N SER A 151 -13.51 -29.05 -23.84
CA SER A 151 -14.08 -29.27 -25.18
C SER A 151 -13.20 -28.65 -26.27
N GLY A 152 -13.37 -29.07 -27.52
CA GLY A 152 -12.67 -28.47 -28.67
C GLY A 152 -12.89 -26.95 -28.76
N GLU A 153 -14.15 -26.50 -28.62
CA GLU A 153 -14.50 -25.10 -28.63
C GLU A 153 -13.83 -24.30 -27.50
N ALA A 154 -13.82 -24.83 -26.28
CA ALA A 154 -13.16 -24.16 -25.13
C ALA A 154 -11.66 -24.01 -25.37
N ARG A 155 -11.01 -25.05 -25.92
CA ARG A 155 -9.58 -25.01 -26.26
C ARG A 155 -9.25 -24.01 -27.34
N GLU A 156 -10.06 -23.95 -28.40
CA GLU A 156 -9.89 -22.95 -29.47
C GLU A 156 -10.03 -21.52 -28.96
N ARG A 157 -11.02 -21.24 -28.12
CA ARG A 157 -11.23 -19.93 -27.49
C ARG A 157 -10.05 -19.53 -26.60
N LEU A 158 -9.57 -20.44 -25.76
CA LEU A 158 -8.43 -20.20 -24.90
C LEU A 158 -7.13 -20.01 -25.69
N ALA A 159 -6.93 -20.76 -26.77
CA ALA A 159 -5.80 -20.60 -27.66
C ALA A 159 -5.77 -19.18 -28.34
N ARG A 160 -6.95 -18.66 -28.74
CA ARG A 160 -7.06 -17.29 -29.26
C ARG A 160 -6.70 -16.22 -28.23
N LEU A 161 -6.92 -16.51 -26.94
CA LEU A 161 -6.60 -15.62 -25.83
C LEU A 161 -5.17 -15.81 -25.29
N ALA A 162 -4.38 -16.71 -25.88
CA ALA A 162 -3.02 -17.07 -25.46
C ALA A 162 -2.89 -17.49 -23.97
N THR A 163 -3.97 -18.03 -23.39
CA THR A 163 -4.02 -18.41 -21.96
C THR A 163 -3.63 -19.88 -21.69
N GLY A 164 -3.04 -20.57 -22.66
CA GLY A 164 -2.63 -21.96 -22.56
C GLY A 164 -3.78 -22.98 -22.77
N ASP A 165 -3.44 -24.26 -22.84
CA ASP A 165 -4.40 -25.34 -23.11
C ASP A 165 -5.16 -25.75 -21.85
N LEU A 166 -6.42 -26.16 -22.03
CA LEU A 166 -7.29 -26.70 -20.97
C LEU A 166 -7.24 -28.22 -21.00
N LYS A 167 -6.40 -28.84 -20.16
CA LYS A 167 -6.21 -30.30 -20.09
C LYS A 167 -7.23 -31.02 -19.17
N LYS A 168 -7.77 -30.30 -18.20
CA LYS A 168 -8.73 -30.81 -17.20
C LYS A 168 -9.81 -29.73 -16.96
N PRO A 169 -10.97 -30.09 -16.40
CA PRO A 169 -11.94 -29.08 -15.97
C PRO A 169 -11.30 -28.03 -15.07
N ALA A 170 -11.65 -26.76 -15.25
CA ALA A 170 -11.18 -25.67 -14.42
C ALA A 170 -12.33 -24.68 -14.16
N SER A 171 -12.32 -24.06 -13.00
CA SER A 171 -13.25 -22.98 -12.71
C SER A 171 -12.88 -21.69 -13.46
N GLY A 172 -13.84 -20.79 -13.64
CA GLY A 172 -13.57 -19.47 -14.19
C GLY A 172 -12.54 -18.69 -13.34
N ALA A 173 -12.59 -18.84 -12.02
CA ALA A 173 -11.62 -18.22 -11.11
C ALA A 173 -10.20 -18.78 -11.29
N GLU A 174 -10.04 -20.09 -11.47
CA GLU A 174 -8.73 -20.71 -11.78
C GLU A 174 -8.16 -20.23 -13.12
N LEU A 175 -9.03 -19.97 -14.11
CA LEU A 175 -8.59 -19.45 -15.41
C LEU A 175 -8.07 -18.01 -15.31
N LEU A 176 -8.65 -17.17 -14.47
CA LEU A 176 -8.17 -15.80 -14.22
C LEU A 176 -6.82 -15.75 -13.50
N GLN A 177 -6.42 -16.82 -12.83
CA GLN A 177 -5.12 -16.90 -12.16
C GLN A 177 -3.98 -17.35 -13.08
N ARG A 178 -4.30 -17.73 -14.32
CA ARG A 178 -3.28 -18.12 -15.30
C ARG A 178 -2.57 -16.90 -15.87
N PRO A 179 -1.26 -16.99 -16.09
CA PRO A 179 -0.49 -15.94 -16.75
C PRO A 179 -0.92 -15.74 -18.20
#